data_bd79a46f7fc4b4a3247d8bdf58eaa134
#
_entry.id   bd79a46f7fc4b4a3247d8bdf58eaa134
#
_cell.length_a   1.000
_cell.length_b   1.000
_cell.length_c   1.000
_cell.angle_alpha   90.00
_cell.angle_beta   90.00
_cell.angle_gamma   90.00
#
_symmetry.space_group_name_H-M   'P 1'
#
loop_
_entity.id
_entity.type
_entity.pdbx_description
1 polymer ?
#
loop_
_entity_poly.entity_id
_entity_poly.type
_entity_poly.pdbx_seq_one_letter_code
_entity_poly.pdbx_strand_id
1 'polypeptide(L)'
;MSDDAARTPVIVGVGQVNDRPKDPREGLDPIGLMEAALREADRDAGTGWISRLDSLAVVDQLSFRELGDLSGPLAARLGVTPKLCYKSTYPGGDTPILMLNEAARRIAGGEIQVAAIAGGEALRTAAQLAALKAGDDPSAHNPLRRATGRSGPPSFRQRYGLTAPVDVYPLYENAGRAAYGQTFAEAQAESGEIWSRFSQVAAENPGAWIRKLTPPEAIVTPSADNRPIAFPYNKLMVANSSVNQGAGFIVTSLAAAREAGIPEDRLVFVGAGAAAHEPGDYLRRDRYDRSVSMAVSLNRAMALNGVSASDLDFVELYSCFPCVPKMARRVIGWAVEKPATVFGGLTFGGGPVGNYMSHAVVGMVLKLRESGRKGLLFANGGYATNNHTIVLSREPFPLDVVRSDFDFQSEADAAREPVPELDETYIGPGTIETYTVLYERD
;
A
#
# COMPACT_ATOMS: atom_id res chain seq x y z
N MET A 1 29.08 22.31 -7.25
CA MET A 1 27.70 21.87 -7.05
C MET A 1 27.25 22.42 -5.71
N SER A 2 26.03 22.96 -5.58
CA SER A 2 25.57 23.47 -4.29
C SER A 2 25.46 22.29 -3.30
N ASP A 3 25.71 22.54 -2.01
CA ASP A 3 25.58 21.56 -0.92
C ASP A 3 24.15 20.98 -0.90
N ASP A 4 23.17 21.77 -1.32
CA ASP A 4 21.76 21.36 -1.43
C ASP A 4 21.52 20.23 -2.44
N ALA A 5 22.16 20.24 -3.61
CA ALA A 5 22.01 19.18 -4.60
C ALA A 5 22.52 17.81 -4.09
N ALA A 6 23.56 17.82 -3.24
CA ALA A 6 24.10 16.62 -2.62
C ALA A 6 23.14 16.00 -1.58
N ARG A 7 22.11 16.75 -1.15
CA ARG A 7 21.16 16.38 -0.11
C ARG A 7 19.71 16.35 -0.58
N THR A 8 19.44 16.73 -1.83
CA THR A 8 18.07 16.70 -2.41
C THR A 8 17.74 15.29 -2.89
N PRO A 9 16.76 14.56 -2.27
CA PRO A 9 16.45 13.19 -2.66
C PRO A 9 15.61 13.12 -3.94
N VAL A 10 16.01 12.25 -4.85
CA VAL A 10 15.32 11.98 -6.11
C VAL A 10 15.18 10.47 -6.36
N ILE A 11 14.04 10.04 -6.88
CA ILE A 11 13.86 8.70 -7.42
C ILE A 11 14.42 8.71 -8.85
N VAL A 12 15.36 7.82 -9.13
CA VAL A 12 16.04 7.72 -10.43
C VAL A 12 15.65 6.49 -11.21
N GLY A 13 15.30 5.39 -10.55
CA GLY A 13 14.93 4.13 -11.18
C GLY A 13 13.77 3.46 -10.48
N VAL A 14 12.89 2.85 -11.27
CA VAL A 14 11.72 2.11 -10.81
C VAL A 14 11.59 0.80 -11.58
N GLY A 15 11.14 -0.27 -10.91
CA GLY A 15 10.95 -1.56 -11.54
C GLY A 15 9.86 -2.38 -10.88
N GLN A 16 9.15 -3.17 -11.68
CA GLN A 16 8.10 -4.06 -11.19
C GLN A 16 7.97 -5.30 -12.06
N VAL A 17 7.61 -6.42 -11.44
CA VAL A 17 7.53 -7.73 -12.08
C VAL A 17 6.24 -8.43 -11.71
N ASN A 18 5.58 -9.01 -12.71
CA ASN A 18 4.50 -9.99 -12.56
C ASN A 18 5.04 -11.35 -12.98
N ASP A 19 5.11 -12.31 -12.06
CA ASP A 19 5.49 -13.68 -12.35
C ASP A 19 4.25 -14.56 -12.54
N ARG A 20 4.14 -15.21 -13.71
CA ARG A 20 2.98 -16.04 -14.07
C ARG A 20 3.44 -17.40 -14.62
N PRO A 21 4.10 -18.21 -13.77
CA PRO A 21 4.61 -19.51 -14.20
C PRO A 21 3.46 -20.43 -14.62
N LYS A 22 3.69 -21.27 -15.64
CA LYS A 22 2.76 -22.35 -16.00
C LYS A 22 2.81 -23.47 -14.97
N ASP A 23 3.99 -23.83 -14.51
CA ASP A 23 4.23 -24.74 -13.40
C ASP A 23 4.62 -23.91 -12.17
N PRO A 24 3.90 -23.99 -11.04
CA PRO A 24 4.25 -23.22 -9.84
C PRO A 24 5.64 -23.56 -9.27
N ARG A 25 6.23 -24.70 -9.64
CA ARG A 25 7.60 -25.06 -9.24
C ARG A 25 8.68 -24.23 -9.94
N GLU A 26 8.35 -23.59 -11.05
CA GLU A 26 9.23 -22.68 -11.81
C GLU A 26 9.05 -21.21 -11.41
N GLY A 27 8.09 -20.92 -10.51
CA GLY A 27 7.79 -19.57 -10.05
C GLY A 27 8.90 -18.97 -9.20
N LEU A 28 9.08 -17.67 -9.32
CA LEU A 28 10.02 -16.92 -8.49
C LEU A 28 9.56 -16.92 -7.02
N ASP A 29 10.52 -17.09 -6.13
CA ASP A 29 10.33 -16.83 -4.71
C ASP A 29 10.29 -15.30 -4.45
N PRO A 30 9.91 -14.83 -3.26
CA PRO A 30 9.90 -13.40 -2.95
C PRO A 30 11.24 -12.69 -3.20
N ILE A 31 12.35 -13.35 -2.91
CA ILE A 31 13.70 -12.78 -3.12
C ILE A 31 13.98 -12.64 -4.62
N GLY A 32 13.59 -13.63 -5.44
CA GLY A 32 13.70 -13.57 -6.89
C GLY A 32 12.86 -12.46 -7.52
N LEU A 33 11.64 -12.25 -6.99
CA LEU A 33 10.77 -11.14 -7.40
C LEU A 33 11.39 -9.78 -7.07
N MET A 34 11.96 -9.63 -5.86
CA MET A 34 12.66 -8.40 -5.44
C MET A 34 13.91 -8.14 -6.27
N GLU A 35 14.73 -9.18 -6.52
CA GLU A 35 15.91 -9.09 -7.37
C GLU A 35 15.54 -8.63 -8.77
N ALA A 36 14.55 -9.27 -9.39
CA ALA A 36 14.11 -8.93 -10.74
C ALA A 36 13.60 -7.49 -10.82
N ALA A 37 12.82 -7.04 -9.82
CA ALA A 37 12.31 -5.67 -9.73
C ALA A 37 13.44 -4.63 -9.57
N LEU A 38 14.44 -4.89 -8.70
CA LEU A 38 15.57 -3.99 -8.54
C LEU A 38 16.48 -3.93 -9.74
N ARG A 39 16.73 -5.06 -10.43
CA ARG A 39 17.47 -5.06 -11.69
C ARG A 39 16.73 -4.27 -12.78
N GLU A 40 15.41 -4.28 -12.79
CA GLU A 40 14.60 -3.44 -13.66
C GLU A 40 14.73 -1.97 -13.30
N ALA A 41 14.66 -1.63 -12.01
CA ALA A 41 14.90 -0.27 -11.52
C ALA A 41 16.30 0.26 -11.88
N ASP A 42 17.32 -0.60 -11.81
CA ASP A 42 18.70 -0.26 -12.21
C ASP A 42 18.79 0.02 -13.72
N ARG A 43 18.12 -0.80 -14.55
CA ARG A 43 18.05 -0.55 -16.00
C ARG A 43 17.29 0.74 -16.33
N ASP A 44 16.20 1.01 -15.64
CA ASP A 44 15.41 2.24 -15.78
C ASP A 44 16.23 3.49 -15.44
N ALA A 45 17.14 3.39 -14.48
CA ALA A 45 18.08 4.44 -14.08
C ALA A 45 19.36 4.52 -14.93
N GLY A 46 19.53 3.71 -15.97
CA GLY A 46 20.70 3.69 -16.84
C GLY A 46 21.83 2.78 -16.38
N THR A 47 21.57 1.85 -15.46
CA THR A 47 22.50 0.82 -14.92
C THR A 47 23.60 1.32 -13.98
N GLY A 48 24.08 0.43 -13.13
CA GLY A 48 25.23 0.67 -12.24
C GLY A 48 24.87 1.21 -10.86
N TRP A 49 23.59 1.47 -10.56
CA TRP A 49 23.16 1.97 -9.28
C TRP A 49 23.18 0.91 -8.18
N ILE A 50 22.87 -0.35 -8.54
CA ILE A 50 22.91 -1.47 -7.57
C ILE A 50 24.30 -1.57 -6.93
N SER A 51 25.37 -1.42 -7.68
CA SER A 51 26.74 -1.52 -7.17
C SER A 51 27.13 -0.35 -6.23
N ARG A 52 26.32 0.72 -6.17
CA ARG A 52 26.55 1.94 -5.38
C ARG A 52 25.66 2.01 -4.14
N LEU A 53 24.90 0.98 -3.81
CA LEU A 53 23.94 1.01 -2.70
C LEU A 53 24.63 1.17 -1.34
N ASP A 54 24.27 2.25 -0.64
CA ASP A 54 24.58 2.43 0.79
C ASP A 54 23.50 1.77 1.67
N SER A 55 22.24 1.70 1.17
CA SER A 55 21.11 1.16 1.91
C SER A 55 20.25 0.24 1.03
N LEU A 56 19.89 -0.91 1.59
CA LEU A 56 18.91 -1.84 1.02
C LEU A 56 17.82 -2.12 2.06
N ALA A 57 16.62 -1.62 1.82
CA ALA A 57 15.45 -1.83 2.66
C ALA A 57 14.47 -2.80 1.97
N VAL A 58 14.02 -3.80 2.69
CA VAL A 58 13.17 -4.87 2.17
C VAL A 58 11.85 -4.93 2.93
N VAL A 59 10.75 -4.91 2.20
CA VAL A 59 9.41 -5.15 2.77
C VAL A 59 9.26 -6.62 3.09
N ASP A 60 8.86 -6.95 4.31
CA ASP A 60 8.62 -8.34 4.73
C ASP A 60 7.45 -8.96 3.96
N GLN A 61 7.36 -10.29 3.93
CA GLN A 61 6.42 -11.06 3.11
C GLN A 61 5.75 -12.19 3.90
N LEU A 62 4.67 -12.74 3.36
CA LEU A 62 3.89 -13.81 3.99
C LEU A 62 3.86 -15.12 3.20
N SER A 63 4.24 -15.10 1.91
CA SER A 63 4.13 -16.25 1.02
C SER A 63 5.03 -17.42 1.39
N PHE A 64 6.27 -17.14 1.82
CA PHE A 64 7.31 -18.13 2.17
C PHE A 64 7.99 -17.74 3.49
N ARG A 65 7.26 -17.88 4.59
CA ARG A 65 7.72 -17.46 5.94
C ARG A 65 8.99 -18.13 6.41
N GLU A 66 9.28 -19.32 5.89
CA GLU A 66 10.49 -20.09 6.18
C GLU A 66 11.77 -19.43 5.68
N LEU A 67 11.70 -18.47 4.76
CA LEU A 67 12.87 -17.73 4.29
C LEU A 67 13.52 -16.86 5.37
N GLY A 68 12.76 -16.46 6.40
CA GLY A 68 13.27 -15.71 7.54
C GLY A 68 13.84 -14.33 7.15
N ASP A 69 15.15 -14.21 7.10
CA ASP A 69 15.81 -12.99 6.57
C ASP A 69 15.67 -12.94 5.05
N LEU A 70 15.40 -11.74 4.55
CA LEU A 70 15.25 -11.47 3.11
C LEU A 70 16.34 -10.52 2.61
N SER A 71 16.79 -9.62 3.48
CA SER A 71 17.68 -8.53 3.07
C SER A 71 19.10 -9.02 2.77
N GLY A 72 19.68 -9.87 3.62
CA GLY A 72 20.99 -10.47 3.39
C GLY A 72 21.05 -11.32 2.13
N PRO A 73 20.14 -12.31 1.95
CA PRO A 73 20.05 -13.10 0.72
C PRO A 73 19.83 -12.26 -0.54
N LEU A 74 19.00 -11.21 -0.48
CA LEU A 74 18.81 -10.30 -1.63
C LEU A 74 20.11 -9.53 -1.95
N ALA A 75 20.79 -8.98 -0.93
CA ALA A 75 22.08 -8.31 -1.12
C ALA A 75 23.12 -9.24 -1.76
N ALA A 76 23.17 -10.50 -1.33
CA ALA A 76 24.06 -11.51 -1.91
C ALA A 76 23.72 -11.80 -3.38
N ARG A 77 22.44 -11.95 -3.75
CA ARG A 77 22.01 -12.13 -5.15
C ARG A 77 22.34 -10.90 -6.04
N LEU A 78 22.26 -9.70 -5.46
CA LEU A 78 22.63 -8.48 -6.15
C LEU A 78 24.15 -8.25 -6.23
N GLY A 79 24.94 -9.00 -5.45
CA GLY A 79 26.40 -8.87 -5.38
C GLY A 79 26.87 -7.62 -4.64
N VAL A 80 26.16 -7.17 -3.62
CA VAL A 80 26.42 -5.93 -2.89
C VAL A 80 26.51 -6.16 -1.38
N THR A 81 27.17 -5.20 -0.69
CA THR A 81 27.27 -5.18 0.77
C THR A 81 26.94 -3.76 1.27
N PRO A 82 25.65 -3.38 1.31
CA PRO A 82 25.24 -2.05 1.77
C PRO A 82 25.57 -1.85 3.25
N LYS A 83 25.86 -0.60 3.66
CA LYS A 83 26.08 -0.25 5.08
C LYS A 83 24.82 -0.48 5.92
N LEU A 84 23.66 -0.21 5.33
CA LEU A 84 22.36 -0.46 5.93
C LEU A 84 21.62 -1.52 5.10
N CYS A 85 21.40 -2.68 5.71
CA CYS A 85 20.69 -3.80 5.07
C CYS A 85 19.66 -4.35 6.06
N TYR A 86 18.37 -4.17 5.80
CA TYR A 86 17.32 -4.54 6.76
C TYR A 86 15.99 -4.86 6.07
N LYS A 87 15.16 -5.64 6.76
CA LYS A 87 13.75 -5.83 6.38
C LYS A 87 12.82 -5.21 7.43
N SER A 88 11.59 -4.90 7.02
CA SER A 88 10.57 -4.46 7.96
C SER A 88 10.22 -5.55 8.97
N THR A 89 9.71 -5.14 10.12
CA THR A 89 9.31 -6.07 11.20
C THR A 89 8.04 -6.85 10.85
N TYR A 90 7.22 -6.31 9.94
CA TYR A 90 6.00 -6.93 9.43
C TYR A 90 5.70 -6.40 8.03
N PRO A 91 4.89 -7.11 7.21
CA PRO A 91 4.49 -6.67 5.88
C PRO A 91 3.30 -5.69 5.96
N GLY A 92 3.53 -4.48 6.48
CA GLY A 92 2.52 -3.42 6.56
C GLY A 92 2.25 -2.78 5.21
N GLY A 93 0.99 -2.43 4.91
CA GLY A 93 0.65 -1.77 3.66
C GLY A 93 1.23 -0.36 3.54
N ASP A 94 1.60 0.27 4.66
CA ASP A 94 2.29 1.56 4.75
C ASP A 94 3.81 1.46 4.63
N THR A 95 4.39 0.28 4.80
CA THR A 95 5.84 0.04 4.87
C THR A 95 6.65 0.64 3.71
N PRO A 96 6.27 0.49 2.42
CA PRO A 96 7.06 1.07 1.33
C PRO A 96 7.16 2.59 1.39
N ILE A 97 6.10 3.26 1.84
CA ILE A 97 6.09 4.74 1.97
C ILE A 97 6.91 5.19 3.17
N LEU A 98 6.84 4.46 4.29
CA LEU A 98 7.71 4.68 5.43
C LEU A 98 9.20 4.56 5.01
N MET A 99 9.58 3.49 4.32
CA MET A 99 10.96 3.26 3.85
C MET A 99 11.42 4.31 2.84
N LEU A 100 10.54 4.77 1.94
CA LEU A 100 10.83 5.86 1.02
C LEU A 100 11.12 7.16 1.77
N ASN A 101 10.28 7.49 2.75
CA ASN A 101 10.44 8.69 3.57
C ASN A 101 11.73 8.65 4.40
N GLU A 102 12.03 7.51 5.03
CA GLU A 102 13.29 7.31 5.76
C GLU A 102 14.52 7.46 4.85
N ALA A 103 14.49 6.84 3.65
CA ALA A 103 15.58 6.95 2.68
C ALA A 103 15.79 8.42 2.24
N ALA A 104 14.70 9.14 1.93
CA ALA A 104 14.75 10.55 1.56
C ALA A 104 15.35 11.41 2.69
N ARG A 105 14.93 11.20 3.93
CA ARG A 105 15.47 11.92 5.10
C ARG A 105 16.95 11.63 5.34
N ARG A 106 17.38 10.38 5.22
CA ARG A 106 18.79 9.99 5.35
C ARG A 106 19.68 10.61 4.27
N ILE A 107 19.20 10.68 3.03
CA ILE A 107 19.87 11.39 1.93
C ILE A 107 19.92 12.89 2.24
N ALA A 108 18.81 13.49 2.66
CA ALA A 108 18.76 14.90 3.04
C ALA A 108 19.64 15.21 4.25
N GLY A 109 19.82 14.26 5.17
CA GLY A 109 20.77 14.32 6.30
C GLY A 109 22.24 14.14 5.89
N GLY A 110 22.50 13.59 4.70
CA GLY A 110 23.86 13.25 4.25
C GLY A 110 24.41 11.95 4.85
N GLU A 111 23.56 11.09 5.40
CA GLU A 111 23.93 9.81 6.02
C GLU A 111 24.22 8.73 4.97
N ILE A 112 23.46 8.75 3.86
CA ILE A 112 23.58 7.85 2.72
C ILE A 112 23.46 8.63 1.41
N GLN A 113 23.97 8.06 0.32
CA GLN A 113 23.83 8.62 -1.03
C GLN A 113 22.84 7.85 -1.89
N VAL A 114 22.84 6.51 -1.81
CA VAL A 114 22.02 5.65 -2.67
C VAL A 114 21.28 4.63 -1.82
N ALA A 115 19.96 4.61 -1.94
CA ALA A 115 19.08 3.64 -1.30
C ALA A 115 18.26 2.87 -2.32
N ALA A 116 18.06 1.58 -2.08
CA ALA A 116 17.07 0.77 -2.78
C ALA A 116 16.02 0.28 -1.79
N ILE A 117 14.77 0.31 -2.22
CA ILE A 117 13.63 -0.26 -1.51
C ILE A 117 12.99 -1.31 -2.42
N ALA A 118 12.70 -2.50 -1.89
CA ALA A 118 12.03 -3.55 -2.64
C ALA A 118 11.12 -4.41 -1.76
N GLY A 119 10.13 -5.01 -2.39
CA GLY A 119 9.31 -6.04 -1.80
C GLY A 119 8.80 -7.01 -2.87
N GLY A 120 8.38 -8.19 -2.42
CA GLY A 120 7.87 -9.22 -3.32
C GLY A 120 6.99 -10.22 -2.57
N GLU A 121 5.90 -10.61 -3.21
CA GLU A 121 4.97 -11.62 -2.71
C GLU A 121 4.66 -12.65 -3.79
N ALA A 122 4.83 -13.93 -3.48
CA ALA A 122 4.53 -15.04 -4.35
C ALA A 122 3.36 -15.88 -3.80
N LEU A 123 2.30 -15.23 -3.33
CA LEU A 123 1.15 -15.86 -2.65
C LEU A 123 0.43 -16.88 -3.53
N ARG A 124 0.31 -16.59 -4.82
CA ARG A 124 -0.30 -17.51 -5.78
C ARG A 124 0.52 -18.79 -5.91
N THR A 125 1.83 -18.68 -6.10
CA THR A 125 2.76 -19.82 -6.18
C THR A 125 2.74 -20.63 -4.88
N ALA A 126 2.82 -19.97 -3.72
CA ALA A 126 2.77 -20.64 -2.43
C ALA A 126 1.49 -21.46 -2.23
N ALA A 127 0.32 -20.89 -2.59
CA ALA A 127 -0.96 -21.60 -2.52
C ALA A 127 -1.01 -22.79 -3.49
N GLN A 128 -0.53 -22.63 -4.71
CA GLN A 128 -0.50 -23.69 -5.72
C GLN A 128 0.44 -24.84 -5.33
N LEU A 129 1.62 -24.54 -4.81
CA LEU A 129 2.57 -25.57 -4.32
C LEU A 129 2.00 -26.34 -3.13
N ALA A 130 1.35 -25.65 -2.21
CA ALA A 130 0.68 -26.31 -1.07
C ALA A 130 -0.47 -27.21 -1.53
N ALA A 131 -1.26 -26.76 -2.50
CA ALA A 131 -2.34 -27.56 -3.09
C ALA A 131 -1.82 -28.81 -3.83
N LEU A 132 -0.77 -28.68 -4.60
CA LEU A 132 -0.11 -29.83 -5.27
C LEU A 132 0.37 -30.87 -4.26
N LYS A 133 0.91 -30.43 -3.13
CA LYS A 133 1.37 -31.32 -2.05
C LYS A 133 0.21 -32.02 -1.33
N ALA A 134 -0.92 -31.34 -1.18
CA ALA A 134 -2.11 -31.84 -0.48
C ALA A 134 -3.08 -32.61 -1.39
N GLY A 135 -3.00 -32.42 -2.70
CA GLY A 135 -4.00 -32.91 -3.66
C GLY A 135 -5.32 -32.13 -3.64
N ASP A 136 -5.26 -30.86 -3.32
CA ASP A 136 -6.38 -29.96 -3.04
C ASP A 136 -6.50 -28.80 -4.03
N ASP A 137 -7.59 -28.01 -3.89
CA ASP A 137 -7.74 -26.71 -4.58
C ASP A 137 -6.83 -25.63 -3.93
N PRO A 138 -6.10 -24.81 -4.74
CA PRO A 138 -5.24 -23.75 -4.23
C PRO A 138 -5.93 -22.73 -3.33
N SER A 139 -7.25 -22.53 -3.49
CA SER A 139 -8.01 -21.58 -2.66
C SER A 139 -8.10 -21.98 -1.18
N ALA A 140 -7.92 -23.28 -0.88
CA ALA A 140 -7.86 -23.78 0.49
C ALA A 140 -6.54 -23.46 1.19
N HIS A 141 -5.49 -23.15 0.42
CA HIS A 141 -4.12 -22.97 0.90
C HIS A 141 -3.62 -21.51 0.87
N ASN A 142 -4.52 -20.52 0.90
CA ASN A 142 -4.11 -19.12 0.93
C ASN A 142 -3.26 -18.82 2.18
N PRO A 143 -1.98 -18.39 2.04
CA PRO A 143 -1.09 -18.09 3.15
C PRO A 143 -1.64 -17.04 4.14
N LEU A 144 -2.47 -16.10 3.67
CA LEU A 144 -3.10 -15.09 4.53
C LEU A 144 -4.07 -15.70 5.55
N ARG A 145 -4.78 -16.78 5.19
CA ARG A 145 -5.65 -17.49 6.14
C ARG A 145 -4.87 -18.14 7.28
N ARG A 146 -3.66 -18.63 6.99
CA ARG A 146 -2.75 -19.21 8.01
C ARG A 146 -2.13 -18.14 8.89
N ALA A 147 -1.92 -16.94 8.34
CA ALA A 147 -1.35 -15.81 9.07
C ALA A 147 -2.27 -15.30 10.19
N THR A 148 -3.57 -15.47 10.05
CA THR A 148 -4.58 -15.05 11.03
C THR A 148 -4.89 -16.12 12.10
N GLY A 149 -4.46 -17.38 11.90
CA GLY A 149 -4.61 -18.48 12.85
C GLY A 149 -3.63 -18.36 14.02
N ARG A 150 -4.11 -18.02 15.21
CA ARG A 150 -3.34 -18.08 16.46
C ARG A 150 -3.59 -19.40 17.18
N SER A 151 -2.55 -19.96 17.78
CA SER A 151 -2.67 -21.04 18.76
C SER A 151 -3.20 -20.47 20.08
N GLY A 152 -4.27 -21.04 20.63
CA GLY A 152 -4.88 -20.65 21.89
C GLY A 152 -6.39 -20.45 21.81
N PRO A 153 -7.08 -20.17 22.94
CA PRO A 153 -8.51 -19.90 22.93
C PRO A 153 -8.81 -18.65 22.10
N PRO A 154 -9.96 -18.63 21.39
CA PRO A 154 -10.32 -17.51 20.54
C PRO A 154 -10.51 -16.22 21.38
N SER A 155 -9.95 -15.12 20.93
CA SER A 155 -10.20 -13.80 21.52
C SER A 155 -11.67 -13.41 21.36
N PHE A 156 -12.12 -12.38 22.10
CA PHE A 156 -13.47 -11.84 21.97
C PHE A 156 -13.86 -11.59 20.51
N ARG A 157 -12.98 -10.94 19.74
CA ARG A 157 -13.18 -10.66 18.31
C ARG A 157 -13.35 -11.92 17.46
N GLN A 158 -12.50 -12.92 17.70
CA GLN A 158 -12.54 -14.18 16.96
C GLN A 158 -13.81 -14.99 17.23
N ARG A 159 -14.38 -14.88 18.44
CA ARG A 159 -15.67 -15.51 18.78
C ARG A 159 -16.84 -14.99 17.92
N TYR A 160 -16.71 -13.76 17.42
CA TYR A 160 -17.69 -13.12 16.53
C TYR A 160 -17.26 -13.10 15.05
N GLY A 161 -16.25 -13.89 14.68
CA GLY A 161 -15.81 -14.03 13.29
C GLY A 161 -14.96 -12.86 12.76
N LEU A 162 -14.61 -11.88 13.59
CA LEU A 162 -13.79 -10.73 13.19
C LEU A 162 -12.30 -11.09 13.25
N THR A 163 -11.77 -11.75 12.24
CA THR A 163 -10.42 -12.30 12.23
C THR A 163 -9.52 -11.77 11.14
N ALA A 164 -10.06 -11.53 9.96
CA ALA A 164 -9.32 -11.06 8.80
C ALA A 164 -9.75 -9.62 8.41
N PRO A 165 -8.94 -8.89 7.65
CA PRO A 165 -9.33 -7.56 7.18
C PRO A 165 -10.70 -7.53 6.49
N VAL A 166 -11.01 -8.56 5.71
CA VAL A 166 -12.30 -8.67 5.00
C VAL A 166 -13.51 -8.76 5.94
N ASP A 167 -13.31 -9.17 7.20
CA ASP A 167 -14.36 -9.25 8.20
C ASP A 167 -14.56 -7.91 8.94
N VAL A 168 -13.53 -7.07 8.97
CA VAL A 168 -13.48 -5.83 9.78
C VAL A 168 -13.79 -4.59 8.95
N TYR A 169 -13.23 -4.45 7.75
CA TYR A 169 -13.42 -3.24 6.93
C TYR A 169 -14.89 -2.96 6.54
N PRO A 170 -15.79 -3.95 6.43
CA PRO A 170 -17.21 -3.67 6.26
C PRO A 170 -17.84 -2.83 7.38
N LEU A 171 -17.28 -2.88 8.61
CA LEU A 171 -17.74 -2.06 9.72
C LEU A 171 -17.53 -0.57 9.42
N TYR A 172 -16.38 -0.20 8.84
CA TYR A 172 -16.10 1.16 8.39
C TYR A 172 -17.01 1.58 7.23
N GLU A 173 -17.28 0.68 6.29
CA GLU A 173 -18.14 0.96 5.13
C GLU A 173 -19.57 1.28 5.57
N ASN A 174 -20.15 0.45 6.43
CA ASN A 174 -21.52 0.63 6.89
C ASN A 174 -21.69 1.82 7.84
N ALA A 175 -20.71 2.07 8.71
CA ALA A 175 -20.68 3.28 9.54
C ALA A 175 -20.53 4.54 8.69
N GLY A 176 -19.60 4.55 7.73
CA GLY A 176 -19.38 5.67 6.81
C GLY A 176 -20.63 5.97 5.97
N ARG A 177 -21.27 4.93 5.42
CA ARG A 177 -22.54 5.08 4.70
C ARG A 177 -23.59 5.81 5.52
N ALA A 178 -23.75 5.42 6.78
CA ALA A 178 -24.72 6.05 7.68
C ALA A 178 -24.35 7.51 8.00
N ALA A 179 -23.06 7.77 8.30
CA ALA A 179 -22.56 9.09 8.62
C ALA A 179 -22.65 10.07 7.44
N TYR A 180 -22.50 9.58 6.21
CA TYR A 180 -22.62 10.39 4.99
C TYR A 180 -24.07 10.55 4.52
N GLY A 181 -25.05 9.98 5.24
CA GLY A 181 -26.46 10.04 4.89
C GLY A 181 -26.83 9.29 3.60
N GLN A 182 -26.00 8.33 3.18
CA GLN A 182 -26.18 7.60 1.94
C GLN A 182 -27.15 6.41 2.15
N THR A 183 -28.04 6.20 1.19
CA THR A 183 -28.73 4.92 1.02
C THR A 183 -27.71 3.83 0.65
N PHE A 184 -28.13 2.57 0.76
CA PHE A 184 -27.31 1.45 0.31
C PHE A 184 -26.96 1.54 -1.18
N ALA A 185 -27.92 1.90 -2.01
CA ALA A 185 -27.73 2.04 -3.46
C ALA A 185 -26.70 3.14 -3.81
N GLU A 186 -26.76 4.30 -3.16
CA GLU A 186 -25.80 5.39 -3.37
C GLU A 186 -24.39 5.01 -2.93
N ALA A 187 -24.23 4.34 -1.79
CA ALA A 187 -22.94 3.87 -1.31
C ALA A 187 -22.33 2.81 -2.24
N GLN A 188 -23.16 1.91 -2.79
CA GLN A 188 -22.71 0.92 -3.78
C GLN A 188 -22.37 1.58 -5.11
N ALA A 189 -23.15 2.55 -5.57
CA ALA A 189 -22.83 3.32 -6.78
C ALA A 189 -21.48 4.01 -6.66
N GLU A 190 -21.19 4.69 -5.52
CA GLU A 190 -19.87 5.31 -5.27
C GLU A 190 -18.73 4.29 -5.29
N SER A 191 -18.92 3.10 -4.68
CA SER A 191 -17.94 2.02 -4.73
C SER A 191 -17.70 1.53 -6.15
N GLY A 192 -18.76 1.30 -6.91
CA GLY A 192 -18.70 0.88 -8.30
C GLY A 192 -17.96 1.86 -9.19
N GLU A 193 -18.25 3.15 -9.06
CA GLU A 193 -17.57 4.22 -9.80
C GLU A 193 -16.08 4.27 -9.51
N ILE A 194 -15.68 4.29 -8.23
CA ILE A 194 -14.26 4.32 -7.84
C ILE A 194 -13.54 3.07 -8.40
N TRP A 195 -14.10 1.88 -8.22
CA TRP A 195 -13.49 0.63 -8.67
C TRP A 195 -13.45 0.46 -10.18
N SER A 196 -14.47 0.95 -10.89
CA SER A 196 -14.46 0.97 -12.36
C SER A 196 -13.30 1.83 -12.89
N ARG A 197 -13.06 3.03 -12.31
CA ARG A 197 -11.89 3.86 -12.64
C ARG A 197 -10.58 3.17 -12.32
N PHE A 198 -10.51 2.41 -11.23
CA PHE A 198 -9.33 1.59 -10.94
C PHE A 198 -9.09 0.53 -12.02
N SER A 199 -10.15 -0.11 -12.51
CA SER A 199 -10.04 -1.07 -13.60
C SER A 199 -9.61 -0.42 -14.92
N GLN A 200 -9.99 0.82 -15.18
CA GLN A 200 -9.51 1.61 -16.34
C GLN A 200 -8.01 1.83 -16.26
N VAL A 201 -7.52 2.35 -15.14
CA VAL A 201 -6.08 2.55 -14.92
C VAL A 201 -5.31 1.23 -15.03
N ALA A 202 -5.83 0.14 -14.43
CA ALA A 202 -5.22 -1.18 -14.51
C ALA A 202 -5.18 -1.75 -15.94
N ALA A 203 -6.20 -1.49 -16.75
CA ALA A 203 -6.26 -1.97 -18.14
C ALA A 203 -5.10 -1.40 -19.00
N GLU A 204 -4.72 -0.16 -18.74
CA GLU A 204 -3.63 0.56 -19.41
C GLU A 204 -2.25 0.26 -18.81
N ASN A 205 -2.19 -0.17 -17.53
CA ASN A 205 -0.94 -0.41 -16.82
C ASN A 205 -0.39 -1.84 -17.06
N PRO A 206 0.76 -2.02 -17.73
CA PRO A 206 1.33 -3.35 -17.97
C PRO A 206 1.75 -4.07 -16.68
N GLY A 207 2.01 -3.35 -15.59
CA GLY A 207 2.33 -3.91 -14.27
C GLY A 207 1.12 -4.39 -13.48
N ALA A 208 -0.12 -4.08 -13.90
CA ALA A 208 -1.32 -4.51 -13.19
C ALA A 208 -1.60 -6.00 -13.39
N TRP A 209 -2.14 -6.63 -12.33
CA TRP A 209 -2.43 -8.07 -12.34
C TRP A 209 -3.67 -8.43 -13.16
N ILE A 210 -4.75 -7.66 -13.05
CA ILE A 210 -5.99 -7.83 -13.83
C ILE A 210 -6.15 -6.62 -14.76
N ARG A 211 -5.87 -6.81 -16.05
CA ARG A 211 -5.94 -5.75 -17.07
C ARG A 211 -7.26 -5.83 -17.85
N LYS A 212 -8.36 -5.85 -17.11
CA LYS A 212 -9.71 -5.96 -17.68
C LYS A 212 -10.55 -4.77 -17.24
N LEU A 213 -11.00 -3.97 -18.20
CA LEU A 213 -11.99 -2.93 -17.94
C LEU A 213 -13.27 -3.57 -17.38
N THR A 214 -13.73 -3.09 -16.23
CA THR A 214 -14.89 -3.63 -15.53
C THR A 214 -15.85 -2.48 -15.19
N PRO A 215 -17.10 -2.52 -15.71
CA PRO A 215 -18.07 -1.45 -15.44
C PRO A 215 -18.59 -1.50 -14.00
N PRO A 216 -19.13 -0.37 -13.47
CA PRO A 216 -19.59 -0.26 -12.10
C PRO A 216 -20.57 -1.35 -11.70
N GLU A 217 -21.54 -1.67 -12.54
CA GLU A 217 -22.59 -2.68 -12.29
C GLU A 217 -22.00 -4.08 -12.08
N ALA A 218 -20.99 -4.45 -12.87
CA ALA A 218 -20.33 -5.75 -12.73
C ALA A 218 -19.54 -5.88 -11.42
N ILE A 219 -19.06 -4.75 -10.87
CA ILE A 219 -18.32 -4.71 -9.60
C ILE A 219 -19.27 -4.91 -8.41
N VAL A 220 -20.41 -4.21 -8.41
CA VAL A 220 -21.32 -4.20 -7.26
C VAL A 220 -22.39 -5.29 -7.31
N THR A 221 -22.61 -5.92 -8.48
CA THR A 221 -23.63 -6.97 -8.62
C THR A 221 -23.03 -8.34 -8.32
N PRO A 222 -23.59 -9.11 -7.38
CA PRO A 222 -23.18 -10.49 -7.14
C PRO A 222 -23.37 -11.39 -8.37
N SER A 223 -22.38 -12.26 -8.61
CA SER A 223 -22.45 -13.29 -9.67
C SER A 223 -21.55 -14.48 -9.26
N ALA A 224 -21.55 -15.55 -10.06
CA ALA A 224 -20.69 -16.72 -9.84
C ALA A 224 -19.19 -16.33 -9.74
N ASP A 225 -18.74 -15.37 -10.55
CA ASP A 225 -17.36 -14.88 -10.55
C ASP A 225 -17.12 -13.74 -9.53
N ASN A 226 -18.19 -13.08 -9.08
CA ASN A 226 -18.18 -11.95 -8.15
C ASN A 226 -19.10 -12.23 -6.95
N ARG A 227 -18.82 -13.32 -6.23
CA ARG A 227 -19.63 -13.72 -5.08
C ARG A 227 -19.54 -12.72 -3.92
N PRO A 228 -20.55 -12.64 -3.04
CA PRO A 228 -20.45 -11.94 -1.77
C PRO A 228 -19.31 -12.50 -0.90
N ILE A 229 -18.63 -11.62 -0.17
CA ILE A 229 -17.53 -11.97 0.76
C ILE A 229 -17.93 -11.65 2.20
N ALA A 230 -18.18 -10.36 2.46
CA ALA A 230 -18.69 -9.85 3.73
C ALA A 230 -19.49 -8.58 3.42
N PHE A 231 -20.75 -8.50 3.87
CA PHE A 231 -21.64 -7.39 3.52
C PHE A 231 -21.02 -6.02 3.87
N PRO A 232 -20.94 -5.06 2.93
CA PRO A 232 -21.59 -5.04 1.61
C PRO A 232 -20.66 -5.43 0.44
N TYR A 233 -19.55 -6.10 0.67
CA TYR A 233 -18.49 -6.33 -0.32
C TYR A 233 -18.64 -7.64 -1.09
N ASN A 234 -18.49 -7.54 -2.40
CA ASN A 234 -18.28 -8.65 -3.31
C ASN A 234 -16.80 -8.87 -3.58
N LYS A 235 -16.45 -9.98 -4.21
CA LYS A 235 -15.06 -10.37 -4.54
C LYS A 235 -14.29 -9.30 -5.35
N LEU A 236 -14.95 -8.62 -6.30
CA LEU A 236 -14.34 -7.56 -7.11
C LEU A 236 -14.20 -6.22 -6.37
N MET A 237 -14.68 -6.12 -5.13
CA MET A 237 -14.55 -4.93 -4.29
C MET A 237 -13.42 -5.05 -3.25
N VAL A 238 -12.73 -6.18 -3.17
CA VAL A 238 -11.71 -6.44 -2.16
C VAL A 238 -10.34 -6.69 -2.81
N ALA A 239 -9.28 -6.53 -2.03
CA ALA A 239 -7.92 -6.76 -2.49
C ALA A 239 -7.72 -8.19 -3.03
N ASN A 240 -7.06 -8.31 -4.17
CA ASN A 240 -6.69 -9.57 -4.78
C ASN A 240 -5.28 -9.98 -4.36
N SER A 241 -5.17 -10.83 -3.36
CA SER A 241 -3.88 -11.33 -2.87
C SER A 241 -3.35 -12.56 -3.64
N SER A 242 -4.13 -13.12 -4.60
CA SER A 242 -3.66 -14.27 -5.40
C SER A 242 -2.75 -13.83 -6.54
N VAL A 243 -1.58 -13.30 -6.18
CA VAL A 243 -0.61 -12.68 -7.09
C VAL A 243 0.81 -13.18 -6.82
N ASN A 244 1.68 -13.04 -7.82
CA ASN A 244 3.13 -13.12 -7.66
C ASN A 244 3.69 -11.83 -8.24
N GLN A 245 4.00 -10.86 -7.38
CA GLN A 245 4.39 -9.52 -7.77
C GLN A 245 5.60 -9.05 -6.95
N GLY A 246 6.57 -8.43 -7.64
CA GLY A 246 7.69 -7.71 -7.06
C GLY A 246 7.76 -6.29 -7.57
N ALA A 247 8.10 -5.35 -6.71
CA ALA A 247 8.39 -3.97 -7.10
C ALA A 247 9.50 -3.39 -6.23
N GLY A 248 10.26 -2.47 -6.82
CA GLY A 248 11.32 -1.77 -6.12
C GLY A 248 11.71 -0.48 -6.84
N PHE A 249 12.43 0.37 -6.15
CA PHE A 249 12.85 1.66 -6.67
C PHE A 249 14.17 2.11 -6.03
N ILE A 250 14.89 2.99 -6.73
CA ILE A 250 16.20 3.53 -6.33
C ILE A 250 16.07 5.03 -6.09
N VAL A 251 16.51 5.47 -4.91
CA VAL A 251 16.52 6.87 -4.47
C VAL A 251 17.97 7.29 -4.27
N THR A 252 18.31 8.47 -4.76
CA THR A 252 19.67 9.03 -4.61
C THR A 252 19.63 10.54 -4.42
N SER A 253 20.78 11.17 -4.26
CA SER A 253 20.86 12.64 -4.26
C SER A 253 20.80 13.19 -5.69
N LEU A 254 20.28 14.40 -5.85
CA LEU A 254 20.26 15.12 -7.12
C LEU A 254 21.66 15.28 -7.73
N ALA A 255 22.67 15.54 -6.88
CA ALA A 255 24.06 15.63 -7.33
C ALA A 255 24.56 14.33 -7.95
N ALA A 256 24.32 13.19 -7.29
CA ALA A 256 24.73 11.88 -7.81
C ALA A 256 23.95 11.48 -9.08
N ALA A 257 22.67 11.85 -9.18
CA ALA A 257 21.88 11.62 -10.38
C ALA A 257 22.43 12.43 -11.57
N ARG A 258 22.77 13.70 -11.37
CA ARG A 258 23.39 14.58 -12.38
C ARG A 258 24.78 14.10 -12.80
N GLU A 259 25.61 13.70 -11.84
CA GLU A 259 26.92 13.13 -12.11
C GLU A 259 26.85 11.88 -12.96
N ALA A 260 25.84 11.04 -12.74
CA ALA A 260 25.54 9.87 -13.55
C ALA A 260 24.91 10.18 -14.92
N GLY A 261 24.60 11.45 -15.21
CA GLY A 261 24.03 11.88 -16.49
C GLY A 261 22.55 11.55 -16.65
N ILE A 262 21.80 11.37 -15.55
CA ILE A 262 20.35 11.13 -15.65
C ILE A 262 19.68 12.42 -16.11
N PRO A 263 18.86 12.38 -17.18
CA PRO A 263 18.12 13.53 -17.67
C PRO A 263 17.19 14.13 -16.60
N GLU A 264 17.11 15.44 -16.52
CA GLU A 264 16.26 16.16 -15.53
C GLU A 264 14.77 15.77 -15.67
N ASP A 265 14.31 15.46 -16.87
CA ASP A 265 12.95 15.02 -17.15
C ASP A 265 12.65 13.60 -16.67
N ARG A 266 13.64 12.87 -16.19
CA ARG A 266 13.47 11.55 -15.57
C ARG A 266 13.49 11.59 -14.04
N LEU A 267 13.86 12.71 -13.45
CA LEU A 267 13.95 12.85 -11.99
C LEU A 267 12.57 13.10 -11.37
N VAL A 268 12.29 12.42 -10.27
CA VAL A 268 11.11 12.65 -9.44
C VAL A 268 11.57 12.90 -8.02
N PHE A 269 11.29 14.10 -7.51
CA PHE A 269 11.72 14.55 -6.19
C PHE A 269 10.79 14.01 -5.10
N VAL A 270 11.37 13.70 -3.96
CA VAL A 270 10.66 13.19 -2.78
C VAL A 270 10.47 14.32 -1.79
N GLY A 271 9.22 14.60 -1.44
CA GLY A 271 8.85 15.59 -0.43
C GLY A 271 8.79 15.01 0.98
N ALA A 272 8.23 15.77 1.90
CA ALA A 272 8.00 15.32 3.28
C ALA A 272 6.86 14.31 3.35
N GLY A 273 7.03 13.28 4.18
CA GLY A 273 5.96 12.39 4.57
C GLY A 273 5.34 12.77 5.92
N ALA A 274 4.18 12.18 6.23
CA ALA A 274 3.54 12.27 7.52
C ALA A 274 2.86 10.95 7.88
N ALA A 275 3.04 10.51 9.13
CA ALA A 275 2.50 9.25 9.64
C ALA A 275 1.77 9.45 10.95
N ALA A 276 0.74 8.65 11.18
CA ALA A 276 0.06 8.49 12.45
C ALA A 276 -0.66 7.13 12.50
N HIS A 277 -0.98 6.66 13.71
CA HIS A 277 -1.58 5.35 13.94
C HIS A 277 -2.88 5.45 14.73
N GLU A 278 -3.80 4.55 14.40
CA GLU A 278 -4.92 4.23 15.27
C GLU A 278 -4.52 3.17 16.32
N PRO A 279 -5.26 3.02 17.44
CA PRO A 279 -5.07 1.89 18.34
C PRO A 279 -5.04 0.57 17.59
N GLY A 280 -4.11 -0.34 17.94
CA GLY A 280 -3.94 -1.62 17.25
C GLY A 280 -5.16 -2.54 17.35
N ASP A 281 -5.95 -2.41 18.43
CA ASP A 281 -7.24 -3.07 18.56
C ASP A 281 -8.33 -2.24 17.91
N TYR A 282 -8.93 -2.75 16.83
CA TYR A 282 -10.00 -2.05 16.13
C TYR A 282 -11.32 -1.96 16.92
N LEU A 283 -11.52 -2.74 17.99
CA LEU A 283 -12.63 -2.54 18.93
C LEU A 283 -12.41 -1.33 19.86
N ARG A 284 -11.22 -0.74 19.83
CA ARG A 284 -10.88 0.48 20.58
C ARG A 284 -10.81 1.70 19.66
N ARG A 285 -11.57 1.71 18.58
CA ARG A 285 -11.78 2.90 17.76
C ARG A 285 -12.77 3.84 18.44
N ASP A 286 -12.51 5.14 18.35
CA ASP A 286 -13.47 6.16 18.74
C ASP A 286 -14.68 6.16 17.81
N ARG A 287 -14.44 5.93 16.50
CA ARG A 287 -15.49 5.86 15.47
C ARG A 287 -15.08 4.93 14.32
N TYR A 288 -16.09 4.45 13.58
CA TYR A 288 -15.88 3.63 12.36
C TYR A 288 -16.16 4.39 11.06
N ASP A 289 -16.77 5.57 11.11
CA ASP A 289 -17.07 6.39 9.92
C ASP A 289 -15.87 7.23 9.45
N ARG A 290 -14.82 7.32 10.26
CA ARG A 290 -13.58 8.07 9.98
C ARG A 290 -12.37 7.42 10.63
N SER A 291 -11.18 7.85 10.20
CA SER A 291 -9.92 7.56 10.88
C SER A 291 -9.18 8.88 11.12
N VAL A 292 -8.94 9.18 12.40
CA VAL A 292 -8.22 10.41 12.81
C VAL A 292 -6.79 10.38 12.31
N SER A 293 -6.10 9.26 12.46
CA SER A 293 -4.72 9.12 12.00
C SER A 293 -4.59 9.23 10.48
N MET A 294 -5.56 8.75 9.71
CA MET A 294 -5.63 8.96 8.27
C MET A 294 -5.74 10.45 7.94
N ALA A 295 -6.64 11.16 8.60
CA ALA A 295 -6.84 12.60 8.37
C ALA A 295 -5.58 13.40 8.73
N VAL A 296 -4.94 13.08 9.87
CA VAL A 296 -3.69 13.72 10.30
C VAL A 296 -2.58 13.46 9.29
N SER A 297 -2.36 12.21 8.89
CA SER A 297 -1.33 11.84 7.91
C SER A 297 -1.50 12.59 6.58
N LEU A 298 -2.72 12.59 6.02
CA LEU A 298 -3.03 13.27 4.75
C LEU A 298 -2.86 14.80 4.86
N ASN A 299 -3.48 15.42 5.86
CA ASN A 299 -3.45 16.87 6.02
C ASN A 299 -2.03 17.38 6.32
N ARG A 300 -1.26 16.67 7.16
CA ARG A 300 0.11 17.07 7.49
C ARG A 300 1.05 16.93 6.31
N ALA A 301 0.99 15.83 5.55
CA ALA A 301 1.79 15.68 4.34
C ALA A 301 1.49 16.79 3.32
N MET A 302 0.21 17.12 3.11
CA MET A 302 -0.17 18.22 2.22
C MET A 302 0.34 19.57 2.73
N ALA A 303 0.16 19.87 4.02
CA ALA A 303 0.59 21.13 4.62
C ALA A 303 2.12 21.31 4.58
N LEU A 304 2.90 20.28 4.94
CA LEU A 304 4.36 20.30 4.91
C LEU A 304 4.89 20.61 3.50
N ASN A 305 4.27 20.03 2.48
CA ASN A 305 4.69 20.22 1.09
C ASN A 305 4.03 21.42 0.40
N GLY A 306 3.20 22.20 1.11
CA GLY A 306 2.51 23.37 0.57
C GLY A 306 1.59 23.03 -0.60
N VAL A 307 0.88 21.92 -0.56
CA VAL A 307 -0.03 21.47 -1.64
C VAL A 307 -1.46 21.35 -1.15
N SER A 308 -2.39 21.65 -2.04
CA SER A 308 -3.81 21.40 -1.93
C SER A 308 -4.25 20.34 -2.94
N ALA A 309 -5.49 19.88 -2.88
CA ALA A 309 -6.02 18.91 -3.85
C ALA A 309 -6.00 19.44 -5.30
N SER A 310 -6.07 20.77 -5.48
CA SER A 310 -6.01 21.40 -6.81
C SER A 310 -4.60 21.44 -7.41
N ASP A 311 -3.56 21.29 -6.58
CA ASP A 311 -2.16 21.25 -7.01
C ASP A 311 -1.71 19.84 -7.42
N LEU A 312 -2.53 18.83 -7.11
CA LEU A 312 -2.23 17.43 -7.38
C LEU A 312 -2.78 17.01 -8.74
N ASP A 313 -1.91 16.48 -9.60
CA ASP A 313 -2.30 15.86 -10.87
C ASP A 313 -2.74 14.41 -10.65
N PHE A 314 -2.08 13.71 -9.76
CA PHE A 314 -2.33 12.30 -9.47
C PHE A 314 -2.38 12.02 -7.97
N VAL A 315 -3.18 11.02 -7.60
CA VAL A 315 -3.18 10.46 -6.25
C VAL A 315 -3.20 8.93 -6.31
N GLU A 316 -2.59 8.31 -5.33
CA GLU A 316 -2.85 6.93 -4.95
C GLU A 316 -3.46 6.92 -3.57
N LEU A 317 -4.74 6.58 -3.46
CA LEU A 317 -5.42 6.42 -2.18
C LEU A 317 -5.58 4.91 -1.94
N TYR A 318 -4.80 4.37 -1.03
CA TYR A 318 -4.76 2.94 -0.72
C TYR A 318 -6.15 2.29 -0.72
N SER A 319 -6.31 1.15 -1.38
CA SER A 319 -7.62 0.63 -1.77
C SER A 319 -7.81 -0.87 -1.49
N CYS A 320 -7.42 -1.31 -0.28
CA CYS A 320 -7.71 -2.70 0.12
C CYS A 320 -9.22 -2.99 0.17
N PHE A 321 -10.03 -1.99 0.54
CA PHE A 321 -11.50 -2.01 0.59
C PHE A 321 -12.05 -0.62 0.25
N PRO A 322 -13.30 -0.52 -0.27
CA PRO A 322 -13.89 0.75 -0.72
C PRO A 322 -13.94 1.86 0.34
N CYS A 323 -14.18 1.52 1.60
CA CYS A 323 -14.21 2.52 2.68
C CYS A 323 -12.91 3.34 2.79
N VAL A 324 -11.73 2.75 2.48
CA VAL A 324 -10.44 3.43 2.63
C VAL A 324 -10.30 4.62 1.67
N PRO A 325 -10.35 4.46 0.33
CA PRO A 325 -10.30 5.61 -0.56
C PRO A 325 -11.51 6.53 -0.43
N LYS A 326 -12.68 6.04 0.03
CA LYS A 326 -13.84 6.90 0.34
C LYS A 326 -13.55 7.87 1.49
N MET A 327 -12.96 7.40 2.58
CA MET A 327 -12.53 8.24 3.70
C MET A 327 -11.42 9.20 3.25
N ALA A 328 -10.36 8.68 2.63
CA ALA A 328 -9.19 9.46 2.24
C ALA A 328 -9.54 10.59 1.26
N ARG A 329 -10.35 10.31 0.22
CA ARG A 329 -10.76 11.33 -0.76
C ARG A 329 -11.57 12.46 -0.13
N ARG A 330 -12.41 12.14 0.88
CA ARG A 330 -13.19 13.15 1.61
C ARG A 330 -12.29 14.06 2.45
N VAL A 331 -11.26 13.50 3.06
CA VAL A 331 -10.28 14.28 3.83
C VAL A 331 -9.60 15.32 2.96
N ILE A 332 -9.13 14.94 1.76
CA ILE A 332 -8.37 15.84 0.88
C ILE A 332 -9.24 16.61 -0.13
N GLY A 333 -10.56 16.34 -0.19
CA GLY A 333 -11.44 16.95 -1.17
C GLY A 333 -11.23 16.43 -2.60
N TRP A 334 -10.79 15.18 -2.79
CA TRP A 334 -10.60 14.58 -4.11
C TRP A 334 -11.93 14.16 -4.73
N ALA A 335 -12.23 14.66 -5.93
CA ALA A 335 -13.49 14.38 -6.62
C ALA A 335 -13.60 12.91 -7.01
N VAL A 336 -14.81 12.33 -6.88
CA VAL A 336 -15.07 10.91 -7.20
C VAL A 336 -14.91 10.62 -8.70
N GLU A 337 -15.04 11.62 -9.54
CA GLU A 337 -14.88 11.57 -11.00
C GLU A 337 -13.41 11.44 -11.43
N LYS A 338 -12.48 11.76 -10.54
CA LYS A 338 -11.04 11.61 -10.80
C LYS A 338 -10.54 10.23 -10.36
N PRO A 339 -9.62 9.60 -11.11
CA PRO A 339 -8.97 8.37 -10.64
C PRO A 339 -8.27 8.58 -9.29
N ALA A 340 -8.52 7.71 -8.33
CA ALA A 340 -7.87 7.74 -7.02
C ALA A 340 -6.73 6.70 -6.93
N THR A 341 -6.16 6.33 -8.07
CA THR A 341 -5.05 5.39 -8.20
C THR A 341 -4.19 5.71 -9.42
N VAL A 342 -2.90 5.40 -9.36
CA VAL A 342 -1.96 5.44 -10.48
C VAL A 342 -1.55 4.02 -10.94
N PHE A 343 -1.97 2.99 -10.19
CA PHE A 343 -1.58 1.61 -10.47
C PHE A 343 -2.77 0.70 -10.83
N GLY A 344 -3.97 1.01 -10.33
CA GLY A 344 -5.19 0.24 -10.59
C GLY A 344 -5.82 -0.37 -9.34
N GLY A 345 -5.38 0.04 -8.15
CA GLY A 345 -5.91 -0.43 -6.87
C GLY A 345 -5.56 -1.89 -6.54
N LEU A 346 -5.75 -2.29 -5.30
CA LEU A 346 -5.36 -3.64 -4.82
C LEU A 346 -6.19 -4.77 -5.43
N THR A 347 -7.34 -4.47 -6.03
CA THR A 347 -8.15 -5.48 -6.71
C THR A 347 -7.59 -5.80 -8.09
N PHE A 348 -7.44 -4.79 -8.94
CA PHE A 348 -7.04 -4.96 -10.36
C PHE A 348 -5.53 -4.85 -10.53
N GLY A 349 -4.88 -3.89 -9.88
CA GLY A 349 -3.41 -3.79 -9.84
C GLY A 349 -2.76 -5.02 -9.24
N GLY A 350 -3.43 -5.60 -8.26
CA GLY A 350 -2.96 -6.73 -7.44
C GLY A 350 -2.65 -6.29 -6.02
N GLY A 351 -2.79 -7.21 -5.08
CA GLY A 351 -2.60 -6.96 -3.64
C GLY A 351 -1.45 -7.79 -3.05
N PRO A 352 -0.18 -7.49 -3.37
CA PRO A 352 0.97 -8.19 -2.81
C PRO A 352 1.24 -7.77 -1.35
N VAL A 353 0.24 -7.92 -0.49
CA VAL A 353 0.25 -7.62 0.95
C VAL A 353 0.92 -6.27 1.27
N GLY A 354 2.07 -6.29 1.94
CA GLY A 354 2.80 -5.08 2.34
C GLY A 354 3.45 -4.34 1.17
N ASN A 355 3.63 -4.97 0.01
CA ASN A 355 4.39 -4.37 -1.08
C ASN A 355 3.56 -3.60 -2.13
N TYR A 356 2.25 -3.46 -1.96
CA TYR A 356 1.42 -2.74 -2.93
C TYR A 356 1.93 -1.32 -3.21
N MET A 357 2.30 -0.58 -2.18
CA MET A 357 2.72 0.81 -2.34
C MET A 357 4.06 0.97 -3.08
N SER A 358 4.91 -0.06 -3.16
CA SER A 358 6.07 -0.02 -4.07
C SER A 358 5.63 0.02 -5.53
N HIS A 359 4.60 -0.73 -5.91
CA HIS A 359 3.99 -0.65 -7.24
C HIS A 359 3.33 0.72 -7.49
N ALA A 360 2.71 1.30 -6.46
CA ALA A 360 2.15 2.65 -6.54
C ALA A 360 3.23 3.72 -6.73
N VAL A 361 4.39 3.60 -6.07
CA VAL A 361 5.57 4.46 -6.32
C VAL A 361 6.02 4.34 -7.78
N VAL A 362 6.15 3.11 -8.29
CA VAL A 362 6.49 2.88 -9.72
C VAL A 362 5.48 3.56 -10.63
N GLY A 363 4.19 3.33 -10.41
CA GLY A 363 3.11 3.95 -11.19
C GLY A 363 3.13 5.47 -11.13
N MET A 364 3.32 6.05 -9.95
CA MET A 364 3.38 7.51 -9.75
C MET A 364 4.59 8.11 -10.47
N VAL A 365 5.77 7.51 -10.35
CA VAL A 365 6.99 7.98 -11.03
C VAL A 365 6.82 7.96 -12.54
N LEU A 366 6.27 6.89 -13.11
CA LEU A 366 6.01 6.78 -14.54
C LEU A 366 5.00 7.84 -15.02
N LYS A 367 3.90 8.04 -14.28
CA LYS A 367 2.90 9.08 -14.60
C LYS A 367 3.49 10.49 -14.52
N LEU A 368 4.28 10.80 -13.50
CA LEU A 368 4.92 12.11 -13.36
C LEU A 368 5.97 12.35 -14.46
N ARG A 369 6.67 11.31 -14.94
CA ARG A 369 7.60 11.43 -16.08
C ARG A 369 6.89 11.63 -17.41
N GLU A 370 5.71 11.05 -17.57
CA GLU A 370 4.88 11.18 -18.78
C GLU A 370 4.18 12.53 -18.83
N SER A 371 3.54 12.92 -17.72
CA SER A 371 2.71 14.14 -17.62
C SER A 371 2.51 14.51 -16.15
N GLY A 372 2.05 15.71 -15.87
CA GLY A 372 1.81 16.17 -14.51
C GLY A 372 3.06 16.63 -13.78
N ARG A 373 2.87 17.19 -12.61
CA ARG A 373 3.92 17.84 -11.82
C ARG A 373 3.98 17.35 -10.38
N LYS A 374 2.83 17.04 -9.75
CA LYS A 374 2.76 16.64 -8.34
C LYS A 374 1.81 15.46 -8.16
N GLY A 375 2.22 14.53 -7.31
CA GLY A 375 1.42 13.36 -6.93
C GLY A 375 1.48 13.07 -5.45
N LEU A 376 0.37 12.57 -4.90
CA LEU A 376 0.24 12.17 -3.50
C LEU A 376 0.07 10.66 -3.40
N LEU A 377 0.86 10.04 -2.54
CA LEU A 377 0.76 8.63 -2.20
C LEU A 377 0.30 8.49 -0.75
N PHE A 378 -0.90 8.00 -0.56
CA PHE A 378 -1.44 7.65 0.75
C PHE A 378 -1.44 6.14 0.93
N ALA A 379 -0.76 5.67 1.96
CA ALA A 379 -0.60 4.27 2.34
C ALA A 379 -1.36 3.95 3.62
N ASN A 380 -1.92 2.75 3.69
CA ASN A 380 -2.66 2.26 4.84
C ASN A 380 -2.27 0.82 5.16
N GLY A 381 -2.13 0.50 6.46
CA GLY A 381 -1.81 -0.83 6.96
C GLY A 381 -2.70 -1.28 8.10
N GLY A 382 -2.70 -2.59 8.39
CA GLY A 382 -3.52 -3.19 9.45
C GLY A 382 -5.01 -3.10 9.18
N TYR A 383 -5.77 -2.59 10.13
CA TYR A 383 -7.22 -2.39 10.06
C TYR A 383 -7.53 -0.89 10.03
N ALA A 384 -7.10 -0.17 9.01
CA ALA A 384 -7.00 1.28 8.96
C ALA A 384 -6.13 1.84 10.11
N THR A 385 -5.15 1.04 10.56
CA THR A 385 -4.35 1.33 11.74
C THR A 385 -3.18 2.26 11.42
N ASN A 386 -2.32 1.86 10.49
CA ASN A 386 -1.11 2.61 10.14
C ASN A 386 -1.39 3.44 8.90
N ASN A 387 -1.14 4.74 8.98
CA ASN A 387 -1.36 5.67 7.87
C ASN A 387 -0.08 6.48 7.61
N HIS A 388 0.39 6.47 6.38
CA HIS A 388 1.56 7.22 5.96
C HIS A 388 1.32 7.86 4.58
N THR A 389 1.49 9.16 4.50
CA THR A 389 1.31 9.93 3.27
C THR A 389 2.62 10.58 2.86
N ILE A 390 2.93 10.64 1.57
CA ILE A 390 4.08 11.36 1.02
C ILE A 390 3.69 12.06 -0.29
N VAL A 391 4.37 13.14 -0.61
CA VAL A 391 4.19 13.86 -1.88
C VAL A 391 5.43 13.69 -2.76
N LEU A 392 5.21 13.41 -4.03
CA LEU A 392 6.24 13.36 -5.07
C LEU A 392 6.04 14.53 -6.04
N SER A 393 7.13 15.07 -6.62
CA SER A 393 7.09 16.21 -7.52
C SER A 393 8.12 16.11 -8.64
N ARG A 394 7.86 16.84 -9.75
CA ARG A 394 8.85 17.12 -10.80
C ARG A 394 9.78 18.29 -10.45
N GLU A 395 9.48 19.00 -9.38
CA GLU A 395 10.27 20.10 -8.85
C GLU A 395 10.81 19.77 -7.46
N PRO A 396 12.01 20.23 -7.09
CA PRO A 396 12.59 19.96 -5.79
C PRO A 396 11.77 20.59 -4.66
N PHE A 397 11.78 19.93 -3.51
CA PHE A 397 11.26 20.47 -2.25
C PHE A 397 12.39 21.14 -1.45
N PRO A 398 12.09 22.13 -0.58
CA PRO A 398 13.04 22.67 0.35
C PRO A 398 13.61 21.57 1.28
N LEU A 399 14.90 21.60 1.59
CA LEU A 399 15.55 20.56 2.38
C LEU A 399 15.07 20.50 3.83
N ASP A 400 14.70 21.61 4.42
CA ASP A 400 14.09 21.68 5.75
C ASP A 400 12.73 20.96 5.79
N VAL A 401 11.94 21.06 4.70
CA VAL A 401 10.69 20.32 4.53
C VAL A 401 10.97 18.81 4.49
N VAL A 402 11.90 18.35 3.65
CA VAL A 402 12.24 16.92 3.53
C VAL A 402 12.78 16.32 4.84
N ARG A 403 13.50 17.14 5.61
CA ARG A 403 14.06 16.75 6.92
C ARG A 403 13.06 16.81 8.07
N SER A 404 11.88 17.36 7.87
CA SER A 404 10.84 17.45 8.90
C SER A 404 10.57 16.10 9.55
N ASP A 405 10.18 16.13 10.81
CA ASP A 405 9.67 14.94 11.44
C ASP A 405 8.39 14.49 10.74
N PHE A 406 8.21 13.20 10.63
CA PHE A 406 7.04 12.62 9.99
C PHE A 406 6.08 11.94 10.97
N ASP A 407 6.44 11.85 12.26
CA ASP A 407 5.58 11.28 13.29
C ASP A 407 4.65 12.36 13.87
N PHE A 408 3.35 12.23 13.58
CA PHE A 408 2.28 13.09 14.07
C PHE A 408 1.33 12.36 15.03
N GLN A 409 1.84 11.34 15.73
CA GLN A 409 1.03 10.51 16.62
C GLN A 409 0.37 11.34 17.74
N SER A 410 1.10 12.27 18.35
CA SER A 410 0.56 13.11 19.42
C SER A 410 -0.63 13.97 18.97
N GLU A 411 -0.65 14.40 17.71
CA GLU A 411 -1.77 15.15 17.14
C GLU A 411 -2.98 14.23 16.91
N ALA A 412 -2.73 13.02 16.39
CA ALA A 412 -3.80 12.04 16.20
C ALA A 412 -4.42 11.62 17.56
N ASP A 413 -3.58 11.42 18.57
CA ASP A 413 -4.05 11.06 19.91
C ASP A 413 -4.88 12.18 20.56
N ALA A 414 -4.49 13.43 20.37
CA ALA A 414 -5.22 14.60 20.89
C ALA A 414 -6.56 14.84 20.18
N ALA A 415 -6.68 14.42 18.92
CA ALA A 415 -7.88 14.62 18.11
C ALA A 415 -8.90 13.47 18.19
N ARG A 416 -8.55 12.35 18.84
CA ARG A 416 -9.48 11.24 19.06
C ARG A 416 -10.49 11.55 20.15
N GLU A 417 -11.71 11.07 19.94
CA GLU A 417 -12.73 11.06 20.98
C GLU A 417 -12.43 9.97 22.03
N PRO A 418 -12.88 10.12 23.27
CA PRO A 418 -12.74 9.08 24.28
C PRO A 418 -13.41 7.78 23.83
N VAL A 419 -12.72 6.66 24.01
CA VAL A 419 -13.24 5.33 23.71
C VAL A 419 -13.75 4.69 24.99
N PRO A 420 -15.01 4.24 25.06
CA PRO A 420 -15.53 3.49 26.19
C PRO A 420 -14.71 2.22 26.44
N GLU A 421 -14.61 1.81 27.69
CA GLU A 421 -14.02 0.53 28.03
C GLU A 421 -14.90 -0.61 27.49
N LEU A 422 -14.27 -1.61 26.86
CA LEU A 422 -14.97 -2.78 26.34
C LEU A 422 -15.38 -3.70 27.49
N ASP A 423 -16.70 -3.84 27.71
CA ASP A 423 -17.27 -4.84 28.61
C ASP A 423 -17.73 -6.08 27.84
N GLU A 424 -16.92 -7.14 27.87
CA GLU A 424 -17.22 -8.41 27.21
C GLU A 424 -18.37 -9.20 27.84
N THR A 425 -18.83 -8.79 29.02
CA THR A 425 -19.85 -9.47 29.83
C THR A 425 -21.19 -8.71 29.89
N TYR A 426 -21.26 -7.53 29.28
CA TYR A 426 -22.42 -6.67 29.32
C TYR A 426 -23.69 -7.38 28.80
N ILE A 427 -24.76 -7.30 29.59
CA ILE A 427 -26.10 -7.75 29.25
C ILE A 427 -27.06 -6.59 29.47
N GLY A 428 -27.66 -6.07 28.39
CA GLY A 428 -28.56 -4.92 28.50
C GLY A 428 -28.92 -4.35 27.14
N PRO A 429 -29.67 -3.23 27.12
CA PRO A 429 -29.96 -2.51 25.90
C PRO A 429 -28.69 -1.92 25.27
N GLY A 430 -28.60 -1.96 23.95
CA GLY A 430 -27.46 -1.39 23.20
C GLY A 430 -27.93 -0.73 21.91
N THR A 431 -27.07 0.13 21.35
CA THR A 431 -27.28 0.72 20.03
C THR A 431 -26.30 0.10 19.04
N ILE A 432 -26.79 -0.34 17.88
CA ILE A 432 -25.93 -0.84 16.80
C ILE A 432 -25.26 0.36 16.14
N GLU A 433 -23.96 0.49 16.32
CA GLU A 433 -23.12 1.52 15.67
C GLU A 433 -22.83 1.13 14.22
N THR A 434 -22.43 -0.12 14.01
CA THR A 434 -22.12 -0.68 12.69
C THR A 434 -22.33 -2.20 12.69
N TYR A 435 -22.30 -2.80 11.49
CA TYR A 435 -22.48 -4.25 11.35
C TYR A 435 -21.88 -4.79 10.06
N THR A 436 -21.76 -6.11 9.98
CA THR A 436 -21.48 -6.85 8.76
C THR A 436 -22.20 -8.19 8.78
N VAL A 437 -22.25 -8.87 7.63
CA VAL A 437 -22.71 -10.26 7.48
C VAL A 437 -21.62 -11.01 6.75
N LEU A 438 -21.08 -12.06 7.37
CA LEU A 438 -20.05 -12.90 6.79
C LEU A 438 -20.72 -13.99 5.93
N TYR A 439 -20.18 -14.20 4.72
CA TYR A 439 -20.69 -15.23 3.81
C TYR A 439 -19.70 -16.40 3.78
N GLU A 440 -20.19 -17.59 4.03
CA GLU A 440 -19.41 -18.81 3.86
C GLU A 440 -19.28 -19.18 2.38
N ARG A 441 -18.28 -19.99 2.08
CA ARG A 441 -18.19 -20.65 0.78
C ARG A 441 -18.98 -21.96 0.88
N ASP A 442 -20.00 -22.09 0.06
CA ASP A 442 -20.70 -23.37 -0.16
C ASP A 442 -19.78 -24.36 -0.89
#